data_531fa41b73ab6d2c8e04bd7451658cfd
#
_entry.id   531fa41b73ab6d2c8e04bd7451658cfd
#
_cell.length_a   1.000
_cell.length_b   1.000
_cell.length_c   1.000
_cell.angle_alpha   90.00
_cell.angle_beta   90.00
_cell.angle_gamma   90.00
#
_symmetry.space_group_name_H-M   'P 1'
#
loop_
_entity.id
_entity.type
_entity.pdbx_description
1 polymer ?
#
loop_
_entity_poly.entity_id
_entity_poly.type
_entity_poly.pdbx_seq_one_letter_code
_entity_poly.pdbx_strand_id
1 'polypeptide(L)'
;MLFRSQKRDSFLDDNVMPDMKHAFNQFLPILDKVDNVHYLETMLYSETLGLAGQVDCIAEYDGVPSVIDFKTSLKTKKEEWILGYFEQCTCYSLMYEEMTGIQCKQIVVMISVDHEEPQVFVRNRRDYIPELARKVKQFREIGRAHV
;
A
#
# COMPACT_ATOMS: atom_id res chain seq x y z
N MET A 1 -4.37 13.71 -18.31
CA MET A 1 -3.09 13.64 -19.06
C MET A 1 -1.88 13.86 -18.17
N LEU A 2 -1.79 14.94 -17.42
CA LEU A 2 -0.69 15.18 -16.48
C LEU A 2 -0.52 14.06 -15.46
N PHE A 3 -1.63 13.52 -14.99
CA PHE A 3 -1.62 12.45 -14.00
C PHE A 3 -1.05 11.13 -14.55
N ARG A 4 -1.39 10.77 -15.81
CA ARG A 4 -0.79 9.61 -16.48
C ARG A 4 0.71 9.76 -16.65
N SER A 5 1.18 10.97 -16.94
CA SER A 5 2.58 11.29 -17.06
C SER A 5 3.29 11.15 -15.70
N GLN A 6 2.72 11.66 -14.62
CA GLN A 6 3.28 11.53 -13.26
C GLN A 6 3.36 10.07 -12.82
N LYS A 7 2.32 9.26 -13.07
CA LYS A 7 2.37 7.82 -12.78
C LYS A 7 3.48 7.13 -13.56
N ARG A 8 3.58 7.46 -14.84
CA ARG A 8 4.60 6.89 -15.73
C ARG A 8 6.00 7.24 -15.27
N ASP A 9 6.24 8.51 -14.99
CA ASP A 9 7.56 9.00 -14.59
C ASP A 9 8.00 8.44 -13.24
N SER A 10 7.05 8.18 -12.34
CA SER A 10 7.32 7.58 -11.03
C SER A 10 7.78 6.12 -11.10
N PHE A 11 7.39 5.41 -12.17
CA PHE A 11 7.75 4.00 -12.38
C PHE A 11 8.89 3.81 -13.37
N LEU A 12 9.19 4.81 -14.20
CA LEU A 12 10.23 4.77 -15.22
C LEU A 12 11.48 5.52 -14.77
N ASP A 13 12.09 5.05 -13.70
CA ASP A 13 13.45 5.45 -13.41
C ASP A 13 14.42 4.63 -14.27
N ASP A 14 15.47 5.25 -14.79
CA ASP A 14 16.43 4.63 -15.72
C ASP A 14 17.11 3.38 -15.16
N ASN A 15 16.95 3.12 -13.87
CA ASN A 15 17.54 1.98 -13.16
C ASN A 15 16.54 0.84 -12.89
N VAL A 16 15.34 0.87 -13.49
CA VAL A 16 14.32 -0.15 -13.26
C VAL A 16 14.73 -1.46 -13.92
N MET A 17 14.81 -2.53 -13.12
CA MET A 17 15.09 -3.88 -13.60
C MET A 17 14.02 -4.38 -14.58
N PRO A 18 14.35 -5.32 -15.51
CA PRO A 18 13.38 -5.85 -16.49
C PRO A 18 12.08 -6.36 -15.86
N ASP A 19 12.15 -6.95 -14.67
CA ASP A 19 10.98 -7.46 -13.92
C ASP A 19 10.04 -6.35 -13.49
N MET A 20 10.59 -5.18 -13.18
CA MET A 20 9.81 -3.99 -12.81
C MET A 20 9.09 -3.40 -14.03
N LYS A 21 9.67 -3.50 -15.22
CA LYS A 21 9.02 -3.06 -16.47
C LYS A 21 7.80 -3.91 -16.78
N HIS A 22 7.89 -5.22 -16.56
CA HIS A 22 6.77 -6.13 -16.73
C HIS A 22 5.64 -5.79 -15.75
N ALA A 23 5.97 -5.60 -14.49
CA ALA A 23 5.01 -5.19 -13.47
C ALA A 23 4.33 -3.86 -13.83
N PHE A 24 5.11 -2.88 -14.27
CA PHE A 24 4.59 -1.60 -14.72
C PHE A 24 3.59 -1.76 -15.87
N ASN A 25 3.92 -2.56 -16.88
CA ASN A 25 3.03 -2.81 -18.01
C ASN A 25 1.73 -3.49 -17.59
N GLN A 26 1.77 -4.40 -16.64
CA GLN A 26 0.57 -5.03 -16.08
C GLN A 26 -0.32 -4.03 -15.35
N PHE A 27 0.27 -3.08 -14.61
CA PHE A 27 -0.48 -2.11 -13.83
C PHE A 27 -1.07 -0.97 -14.67
N LEU A 28 -0.53 -0.69 -15.86
CA LEU A 28 -0.96 0.44 -16.69
C LEU A 28 -2.49 0.57 -16.84
N PRO A 29 -3.24 -0.48 -17.20
CA PRO A 29 -4.69 -0.36 -17.33
C PRO A 29 -5.39 -0.09 -15.98
N ILE A 30 -4.84 -0.59 -14.88
CA ILE A 30 -5.39 -0.44 -13.53
C ILE A 30 -5.14 0.98 -13.02
N LEU A 31 -4.01 1.58 -13.40
CA LEU A 31 -3.62 2.92 -12.97
C LEU A 31 -4.58 4.01 -13.47
N ASP A 32 -5.42 3.72 -14.46
CA ASP A 32 -6.46 4.65 -14.89
C ASP A 32 -7.50 4.93 -13.80
N LYS A 33 -7.67 4.01 -12.84
CA LYS A 33 -8.56 4.19 -11.68
C LYS A 33 -7.91 4.99 -10.55
N VAL A 34 -6.61 5.26 -10.64
CA VAL A 34 -5.85 5.98 -9.62
C VAL A 34 -5.79 7.45 -10.03
N ASP A 35 -6.26 8.34 -9.17
CA ASP A 35 -6.30 9.78 -9.40
C ASP A 35 -5.84 10.54 -8.16
N ASN A 36 -5.58 11.85 -8.35
CA ASN A 36 -5.23 12.76 -7.27
C ASN A 36 -4.16 12.19 -6.34
N VAL A 37 -2.99 11.85 -6.91
CA VAL A 37 -1.87 11.33 -6.14
C VAL A 37 -1.37 12.38 -5.16
N HIS A 38 -1.46 12.09 -3.88
CA HIS A 38 -0.99 12.96 -2.82
C HIS A 38 0.49 12.70 -2.51
N TYR A 39 0.86 11.42 -2.39
CA TYR A 39 2.22 11.02 -2.05
C TYR A 39 2.62 9.74 -2.77
N LEU A 40 3.89 9.68 -3.15
CA LEU A 40 4.55 8.50 -3.71
C LEU A 40 5.83 8.24 -2.92
N GLU A 41 6.10 6.99 -2.59
CA GLU A 41 7.33 6.56 -1.91
C GLU A 41 7.70 7.44 -0.73
N THR A 42 6.73 7.69 0.16
CA THR A 42 6.87 8.64 1.26
C THR A 42 6.97 7.93 2.59
N MET A 43 7.89 8.41 3.44
CA MET A 43 8.02 7.92 4.82
C MET A 43 6.89 8.45 5.68
N LEU A 44 6.23 7.52 6.36
CA LEU A 44 5.22 7.82 7.36
C LEU A 44 5.70 7.35 8.73
N TYR A 45 5.20 7.99 9.77
CA TYR A 45 5.46 7.57 11.14
C TYR A 45 4.26 7.83 12.04
N SER A 46 4.19 7.11 13.14
CA SER A 46 3.20 7.31 14.19
C SER A 46 3.88 7.27 15.54
N GLU A 47 3.78 8.33 16.29
CA GLU A 47 4.24 8.38 17.68
C GLU A 47 3.34 7.51 18.56
N THR A 48 2.04 7.51 18.29
CA THR A 48 1.06 6.72 19.04
C THR A 48 1.31 5.23 18.92
N LEU A 49 1.58 4.74 17.71
CA LEU A 49 1.85 3.33 17.45
C LEU A 49 3.32 2.96 17.66
N GLY A 50 4.23 3.94 17.67
CA GLY A 50 5.66 3.70 17.72
C GLY A 50 6.19 3.01 16.46
N LEU A 51 5.64 3.34 15.30
CA LEU A 51 5.96 2.70 14.03
C LEU A 51 6.34 3.73 12.97
N ALA A 52 7.16 3.29 12.03
CA ALA A 52 7.52 4.05 10.84
C ALA A 52 7.61 3.11 9.64
N GLY A 53 7.37 3.64 8.44
CA GLY A 53 7.48 2.86 7.22
C GLY A 53 7.28 3.71 5.98
N GLN A 54 7.64 3.16 4.83
CA GLN A 54 7.50 3.84 3.56
C GLN A 54 6.25 3.32 2.83
N VAL A 55 5.30 4.23 2.58
CA VAL A 55 4.12 3.92 1.78
C VAL A 55 4.45 4.08 0.30
N ASP A 56 3.93 3.17 -0.54
CA ASP A 56 4.13 3.27 -1.99
C ASP A 56 3.37 4.43 -2.59
N CYS A 57 2.08 4.53 -2.29
CA CYS A 57 1.21 5.53 -2.90
C CYS A 57 0.02 5.87 -2.00
N ILE A 58 -0.29 7.16 -1.91
CA ILE A 58 -1.54 7.65 -1.33
C ILE A 58 -2.23 8.48 -2.40
N ALA A 59 -3.41 8.03 -2.80
CA ALA A 59 -4.16 8.58 -3.92
C ALA A 59 -5.64 8.23 -3.81
N GLU A 60 -6.45 8.74 -4.73
CA GLU A 60 -7.80 8.23 -4.92
C GLU A 60 -7.76 7.00 -5.83
N TYR A 61 -8.43 5.96 -5.44
CA TYR A 61 -8.70 4.79 -6.26
C TYR A 61 -10.20 4.70 -6.49
N ASP A 62 -10.59 4.77 -7.76
CA ASP A 62 -12.00 4.81 -8.15
C ASP A 62 -12.78 5.92 -7.42
N GLY A 63 -12.13 7.08 -7.25
CA GLY A 63 -12.69 8.26 -6.58
C GLY A 63 -12.66 8.22 -5.05
N VAL A 64 -12.08 7.20 -4.43
CA VAL A 64 -12.04 7.03 -2.97
C VAL A 64 -10.61 7.18 -2.45
N PRO A 65 -10.37 8.05 -1.45
CA PRO A 65 -9.05 8.20 -0.84
C PRO A 65 -8.53 6.86 -0.31
N SER A 66 -7.33 6.48 -0.74
CA SER A 66 -6.80 5.12 -0.54
C SER A 66 -5.31 5.12 -0.25
N VAL A 67 -4.90 4.09 0.47
CA VAL A 67 -3.50 3.67 0.53
C VAL A 67 -3.33 2.53 -0.48
N ILE A 68 -2.38 2.69 -1.38
CA ILE A 68 -2.14 1.75 -2.47
C ILE A 68 -0.75 1.15 -2.31
N ASP A 69 -0.68 -0.17 -2.37
CA ASP A 69 0.56 -0.92 -2.26
C ASP A 69 0.77 -1.78 -3.51
N PHE A 70 1.97 -1.74 -4.05
CA PHE A 70 2.35 -2.48 -5.26
C PHE A 70 3.25 -3.64 -4.88
N LYS A 71 2.87 -4.84 -5.29
CA LYS A 71 3.60 -6.08 -5.04
C LYS A 71 3.88 -6.83 -6.34
N THR A 72 4.90 -7.65 -6.34
CA THR A 72 5.20 -8.59 -7.43
C THR A 72 5.15 -10.01 -6.87
N SER A 73 4.73 -10.96 -7.70
CA SER A 73 4.65 -12.37 -7.32
C SER A 73 4.87 -13.27 -8.53
N LEU A 74 5.49 -14.41 -8.30
CA LEU A 74 5.64 -15.45 -9.33
C LEU A 74 4.33 -16.20 -9.60
N LYS A 75 3.45 -16.25 -8.60
CA LYS A 75 2.16 -16.96 -8.66
C LYS A 75 1.06 -16.09 -8.09
N THR A 76 -0.17 -16.37 -8.51
CA THR A 76 -1.36 -15.75 -7.90
C THR A 76 -1.40 -16.02 -6.40
N LYS A 77 -1.88 -15.04 -5.65
CA LYS A 77 -2.00 -15.12 -4.19
C LYS A 77 -3.45 -15.29 -3.78
N LYS A 78 -3.69 -16.13 -2.79
CA LYS A 78 -4.98 -16.21 -2.10
C LYS A 78 -5.05 -15.09 -1.05
N GLU A 79 -6.25 -14.59 -0.82
CA GLU A 79 -6.47 -13.49 0.15
C GLU A 79 -5.92 -13.84 1.53
N GLU A 80 -6.15 -15.05 2.02
CA GLU A 80 -5.69 -15.50 3.33
C GLU A 80 -4.15 -15.53 3.47
N TRP A 81 -3.42 -15.54 2.36
CA TRP A 81 -1.95 -15.53 2.38
C TRP A 81 -1.37 -14.13 2.44
N ILE A 82 -2.17 -13.10 2.20
CA ILE A 82 -1.72 -11.71 2.08
C ILE A 82 -2.38 -10.78 3.10
N LEU A 83 -2.91 -11.34 4.17
CA LEU A 83 -3.49 -10.53 5.27
C LEU A 83 -2.48 -9.52 5.82
N GLY A 84 -1.20 -9.90 5.86
CA GLY A 84 -0.13 -9.00 6.26
C GLY A 84 0.00 -7.76 5.39
N TYR A 85 -0.28 -7.85 4.10
CA TYR A 85 -0.27 -6.70 3.20
C TYR A 85 -1.41 -5.73 3.55
N PHE A 86 -2.60 -6.25 3.82
CA PHE A 86 -3.73 -5.42 4.23
C PHE A 86 -3.50 -4.75 5.58
N GLU A 87 -2.89 -5.46 6.52
CA GLU A 87 -2.52 -4.89 7.82
C GLU A 87 -1.47 -3.78 7.67
N GLN A 88 -0.48 -3.98 6.80
CA GLN A 88 0.53 -2.97 6.50
C GLN A 88 -0.10 -1.70 5.91
N CYS A 89 -0.99 -1.85 4.95
CA CYS A 89 -1.71 -0.71 4.36
C CYS A 89 -2.60 -0.01 5.38
N THR A 90 -3.25 -0.79 6.25
CA THR A 90 -4.06 -0.24 7.35
C THR A 90 -3.20 0.58 8.30
N CYS A 91 -2.02 0.09 8.64
CA CYS A 91 -1.06 0.81 9.46
C CYS A 91 -0.66 2.14 8.80
N TYR A 92 -0.31 2.13 7.51
CA TYR A 92 0.01 3.34 6.77
C TYR A 92 -1.17 4.33 6.74
N SER A 93 -2.38 3.84 6.55
CA SER A 93 -3.58 4.67 6.57
C SER A 93 -3.74 5.39 7.92
N LEU A 94 -3.53 4.69 9.03
CA LEU A 94 -3.61 5.27 10.37
C LEU A 94 -2.47 6.25 10.63
N MET A 95 -1.25 5.94 10.19
CA MET A 95 -0.13 6.88 10.30
C MET A 95 -0.38 8.17 9.51
N TYR A 96 -0.90 8.04 8.29
CA TYR A 96 -1.22 9.19 7.45
C TYR A 96 -2.29 10.07 8.07
N GLU A 97 -3.34 9.47 8.65
CA GLU A 97 -4.39 10.20 9.35
C GLU A 97 -3.84 10.95 10.57
N GLU A 98 -2.95 10.32 11.34
CA GLU A 98 -2.28 10.96 12.47
C GLU A 98 -1.46 12.17 12.04
N MET A 99 -0.72 12.05 10.92
CA MET A 99 0.13 13.12 10.42
C MET A 99 -0.63 14.26 9.75
N THR A 100 -1.73 13.99 9.08
CA THR A 100 -2.41 14.95 8.20
C THR A 100 -3.87 15.21 8.56
N GLY A 101 -4.50 14.37 9.36
CA GLY A 101 -5.94 14.41 9.62
C GLY A 101 -6.80 13.83 8.50
N ILE A 102 -6.19 13.36 7.41
CA ILE A 102 -6.91 12.80 6.26
C ILE A 102 -7.13 11.31 6.45
N GLN A 103 -8.38 10.88 6.28
CA GLN A 103 -8.78 9.48 6.41
C GLN A 103 -8.75 8.78 5.05
N CYS A 104 -7.86 7.83 4.88
CA CYS A 104 -7.82 6.91 3.75
C CYS A 104 -8.36 5.54 4.21
N LYS A 105 -9.67 5.40 4.23
CA LYS A 105 -10.33 4.18 4.74
C LYS A 105 -10.20 2.99 3.80
N GLN A 106 -10.00 3.26 2.51
CA GLN A 106 -9.81 2.22 1.49
C GLN A 106 -8.34 1.87 1.35
N ILE A 107 -8.07 0.58 1.32
CA ILE A 107 -6.74 0.06 1.04
C ILE A 107 -6.79 -0.77 -0.24
N VAL A 108 -5.77 -0.63 -1.07
CA VAL A 108 -5.68 -1.30 -2.37
C VAL A 108 -4.32 -1.98 -2.48
N VAL A 109 -4.34 -3.29 -2.67
CA VAL A 109 -3.12 -4.06 -2.94
C VAL A 109 -3.17 -4.52 -4.38
N MET A 110 -2.19 -4.10 -5.16
CA MET A 110 -2.05 -4.49 -6.57
C MET A 110 -0.85 -5.42 -6.68
N ILE A 111 -1.08 -6.62 -7.22
CA ILE A 111 -0.04 -7.64 -7.38
C ILE A 111 0.17 -7.93 -8.85
N SER A 112 1.37 -7.64 -9.35
CA SER A 112 1.80 -8.11 -10.66
C SER A 112 2.17 -9.58 -10.54
N VAL A 113 1.59 -10.42 -11.38
CA VAL A 113 1.82 -11.86 -11.36
C VAL A 113 2.52 -12.27 -12.64
N ASP A 114 3.60 -13.03 -12.51
CA ASP A 114 4.39 -13.49 -13.64
C ASP A 114 3.56 -14.42 -14.53
N HIS A 115 3.50 -14.12 -15.83
CA HIS A 115 2.75 -14.88 -16.85
C HIS A 115 1.22 -14.99 -16.63
N GLU A 116 0.65 -14.19 -15.72
CA GLU A 116 -0.79 -14.18 -15.45
C GLU A 116 -1.33 -12.76 -15.32
N GLU A 117 -2.64 -12.62 -15.23
CA GLU A 117 -3.28 -11.32 -15.02
C GLU A 117 -2.94 -10.77 -13.63
N PRO A 118 -2.78 -9.45 -13.49
CA PRO A 118 -2.55 -8.84 -12.19
C PRO A 118 -3.76 -9.02 -11.28
N GLN A 119 -3.49 -9.06 -9.98
CA GLN A 119 -4.53 -9.12 -8.96
C GLN A 119 -4.70 -7.75 -8.30
N VAL A 120 -5.94 -7.33 -8.09
CA VAL A 120 -6.26 -6.11 -7.36
C VAL A 120 -7.22 -6.43 -6.23
N PHE A 121 -6.81 -6.12 -5.02
CA PHE A 121 -7.62 -6.30 -3.82
C PHE A 121 -7.99 -4.94 -3.26
N VAL A 122 -9.28 -4.65 -3.19
CA VAL A 122 -9.82 -3.42 -2.61
C VAL A 122 -10.54 -3.78 -1.32
N ARG A 123 -10.10 -3.21 -0.21
CA ARG A 123 -10.60 -3.54 1.13
C ARG A 123 -10.82 -2.28 1.94
N ASN A 124 -11.51 -2.43 3.07
CA ASN A 124 -11.69 -1.34 4.03
C ASN A 124 -10.79 -1.60 5.25
N ARG A 125 -10.05 -0.58 5.68
CA ARG A 125 -9.12 -0.69 6.82
C ARG A 125 -9.79 -1.17 8.11
N ARG A 126 -11.07 -0.90 8.30
CA ARG A 126 -11.82 -1.30 9.51
C ARG A 126 -11.77 -2.80 9.77
N ASP A 127 -11.66 -3.61 8.70
CA ASP A 127 -11.64 -5.07 8.82
C ASP A 127 -10.33 -5.60 9.40
N TYR A 128 -9.27 -4.77 9.38
CA TYR A 128 -7.92 -5.16 9.82
C TYR A 128 -7.46 -4.42 11.08
N ILE A 129 -8.16 -3.39 11.53
CA ILE A 129 -7.78 -2.59 12.70
C ILE A 129 -7.72 -3.43 13.98
N PRO A 130 -8.71 -4.31 14.30
CA PRO A 130 -8.64 -5.10 15.53
C PRO A 130 -7.41 -6.00 15.62
N GLU A 131 -7.06 -6.68 14.54
CA GLU A 131 -5.90 -7.56 14.52
C GLU A 131 -4.59 -6.78 14.55
N LEU A 132 -4.53 -5.65 13.85
CA LEU A 132 -3.37 -4.76 13.90
C LEU A 132 -3.16 -4.22 15.33
N ALA A 133 -4.22 -3.78 16.00
CA ALA A 133 -4.16 -3.30 17.38
C ALA A 133 -3.66 -4.39 18.33
N ARG A 134 -4.12 -5.62 18.16
CA ARG A 134 -3.67 -6.78 18.92
C ARG A 134 -2.17 -7.02 18.73
N LYS A 135 -1.69 -7.00 17.50
CA LYS A 135 -0.27 -7.22 17.17
C LYS A 135 0.62 -6.10 17.73
N VAL A 136 0.20 -4.86 17.64
CA VAL A 136 0.94 -3.72 18.19
C VAL A 136 1.04 -3.82 19.71
N LYS A 137 -0.05 -4.17 20.39
CA LYS A 137 -0.08 -4.39 21.82
C LYS A 137 0.89 -5.52 22.24
N GLN A 138 0.83 -6.65 21.53
CA GLN A 138 1.70 -7.79 21.78
C GLN A 138 3.18 -7.43 21.61
N PHE A 139 3.50 -6.69 20.55
CA PHE A 139 4.87 -6.22 20.30
C PHE A 139 5.38 -5.31 21.42
N ARG A 140 4.54 -4.41 21.93
CA ARG A 140 4.90 -3.54 23.06
C ARG A 140 5.13 -4.32 24.34
N GLU A 141 4.32 -5.34 24.62
CA GLU A 141 4.49 -6.20 25.80
C GLU A 141 5.82 -6.96 25.74
N ILE A 142 6.18 -7.51 24.58
CA ILE A 142 7.48 -8.17 24.37
C ILE A 142 8.62 -7.17 24.57
N GLY A 143 8.53 -5.96 24.01
CA GLY A 143 9.53 -4.92 24.18
C GLY A 143 9.73 -4.53 25.65
N ARG A 144 8.68 -4.45 26.43
CA ARG A 144 8.74 -4.16 27.87
C ARG A 144 9.38 -5.30 28.66
N ALA A 145 9.17 -6.55 28.25
CA ALA A 145 9.74 -7.72 28.92
C ALA A 145 11.26 -7.83 28.73
N HIS A 146 11.82 -7.17 27.72
CA HIS A 146 13.25 -7.18 27.41
C HIS A 146 14.01 -5.93 27.88
N VAL A 147 13.34 -5.03 28.56
CA VAL A 147 13.97 -3.83 29.14
C VAL A 147 14.40 -4.10 30.61
#